data_f3694edacee00bbbc5048647243098f3
#
_entry.id   f3694edacee00bbbc5048647243098f3
#
_cell.length_a   1.000
_cell.length_b   1.000
_cell.length_c   1.000
_cell.angle_alpha   90.00
_cell.angle_beta   90.00
_cell.angle_gamma   90.00
#
_symmetry.space_group_name_H-M   'P 1'
#
loop_
_entity.id
_entity.type
_entity.pdbx_description
1 polymer ?
#
loop_
_entity_poly.entity_id
_entity_poly.type
_entity_poly.pdbx_seq_one_letter_code
_entity_poly.pdbx_strand_id
1 'polypeptide(L)'
;MPLAENSKELEWIRRYRLIDDTFMRVVFMNPQCTELLIRCILQNHDLKVLKVESQKELKNLHGRSVVLDILAADTAGTYYDIEVQRADPGAAPKRARYNSSLLDSYISKEKERYEDLAESYVIFITENDYFGEKFPMYHIERVIQETGELFDDNEHIIYVNGQYRGEDSIGDLM
;
A
#
# COMPACT_ATOMS: atom_id res chain seq x y z
N MET A 1 -15.87 3.50 26.37
CA MET A 1 -15.11 3.01 27.54
C MET A 1 -13.68 3.46 27.35
N PRO A 2 -13.06 4.24 28.25
CA PRO A 2 -11.63 4.49 28.15
C PRO A 2 -10.90 3.18 28.41
N LEU A 3 -9.95 2.84 27.53
CA LEU A 3 -9.03 1.73 27.71
C LEU A 3 -8.28 1.96 29.02
N ALA A 4 -8.58 1.15 30.02
CA ALA A 4 -7.83 1.15 31.26
C ALA A 4 -6.36 0.88 30.91
N GLU A 5 -5.47 1.70 31.45
CA GLU A 5 -4.02 1.58 31.33
C GLU A 5 -3.54 0.22 31.88
N ASN A 6 -3.65 -0.82 31.06
CA ASN A 6 -3.01 -2.08 31.37
C ASN A 6 -1.58 -1.99 30.80
N SER A 7 -0.66 -1.51 31.63
CA SER A 7 0.73 -1.23 31.25
C SER A 7 1.43 -2.40 30.53
N LYS A 8 1.03 -3.64 30.83
CA LYS A 8 1.57 -4.85 30.19
C LYS A 8 1.06 -5.07 28.77
N GLU A 9 -0.22 -4.75 28.49
CA GLU A 9 -0.79 -4.88 27.15
C GLU A 9 -0.24 -3.80 26.23
N LEU A 10 -0.05 -2.58 26.72
CA LEU A 10 0.60 -1.50 25.98
C LEU A 10 2.08 -1.79 25.71
N GLU A 11 2.81 -2.38 26.67
CA GLU A 11 4.18 -2.83 26.45
C GLU A 11 4.27 -3.97 25.41
N TRP A 12 3.27 -4.84 25.37
CA TRP A 12 3.18 -5.90 24.36
C TRP A 12 2.95 -5.32 22.98
N ILE A 13 1.96 -4.40 22.82
CA ILE A 13 1.63 -3.75 21.55
C ILE A 13 2.83 -2.96 21.00
N ARG A 14 3.60 -2.28 21.87
CA ARG A 14 4.82 -1.54 21.48
C ARG A 14 5.96 -2.41 20.93
N ARG A 15 5.88 -3.73 21.07
CA ARG A 15 6.87 -4.68 20.51
C ARG A 15 6.58 -5.08 19.07
N TYR A 16 5.34 -4.89 18.62
CA TYR A 16 4.97 -5.19 17.25
C TYR A 16 5.35 -4.01 16.35
N ARG A 17 5.97 -4.36 15.22
CA ARG A 17 6.28 -3.40 14.17
C ARG A 17 5.25 -3.52 13.05
N LEU A 18 5.09 -2.47 12.27
CA LEU A 18 4.22 -2.44 11.11
C LEU A 18 4.50 -3.61 10.13
N ILE A 19 5.75 -4.05 10.09
CA ILE A 19 6.23 -5.14 9.24
C ILE A 19 5.81 -6.55 9.74
N ASP A 20 5.24 -6.67 10.93
CA ASP A 20 4.82 -7.97 11.46
C ASP A 20 3.48 -8.40 10.85
N ASP A 21 3.50 -9.48 10.07
CA ASP A 21 2.40 -10.03 9.28
C ASP A 21 1.05 -10.12 10.04
N THR A 22 1.12 -10.66 11.26
CA THR A 22 -0.08 -10.81 12.12
C THR A 22 -0.62 -9.45 12.58
N PHE A 23 0.28 -8.53 12.94
CA PHE A 23 -0.09 -7.21 13.39
C PHE A 23 -0.73 -6.41 12.24
N MET A 24 -0.12 -6.45 11.07
CA MET A 24 -0.64 -5.84 9.85
C MET A 24 -2.06 -6.29 9.54
N ARG A 25 -2.29 -7.60 9.49
CA ARG A 25 -3.61 -8.16 9.16
C ARG A 25 -4.69 -7.75 10.14
N VAL A 26 -4.37 -7.63 11.43
CA VAL A 26 -5.34 -7.26 12.46
C VAL A 26 -5.58 -5.76 12.48
N VAL A 27 -4.53 -4.96 12.46
CA VAL A 27 -4.62 -3.50 12.60
C VAL A 27 -5.24 -2.87 11.36
N PHE A 28 -4.81 -3.28 10.17
CA PHE A 28 -5.30 -2.66 8.93
C PHE A 28 -6.62 -3.26 8.39
N MET A 29 -7.21 -4.21 9.08
CA MET A 29 -8.65 -4.50 8.91
C MET A 29 -9.53 -3.36 9.43
N ASN A 30 -9.01 -2.51 10.30
CA ASN A 30 -9.72 -1.31 10.74
C ASN A 30 -9.56 -0.20 9.69
N PRO A 31 -10.65 0.27 9.04
CA PRO A 31 -10.56 1.32 8.02
C PRO A 31 -9.87 2.61 8.51
N GLN A 32 -10.01 2.96 9.78
CA GLN A 32 -9.36 4.16 10.35
C GLN A 32 -7.84 4.01 10.42
N CYS A 33 -7.34 2.80 10.72
CA CYS A 33 -5.90 2.55 10.74
C CYS A 33 -5.32 2.56 9.32
N THR A 34 -6.03 1.95 8.36
CA THR A 34 -5.64 1.97 6.95
C THR A 34 -5.70 3.39 6.38
N GLU A 35 -6.71 4.17 6.73
CA GLU A 35 -6.82 5.58 6.37
C GLU A 35 -5.62 6.38 6.86
N LEU A 36 -5.25 6.21 8.14
CA LEU A 36 -4.09 6.88 8.72
C LEU A 36 -2.80 6.52 7.98
N LEU A 37 -2.59 5.24 7.69
CA LEU A 37 -1.44 4.76 6.93
C LEU A 37 -1.35 5.43 5.55
N ILE A 38 -2.44 5.38 4.78
CA ILE A 38 -2.46 5.94 3.42
C ILE A 38 -2.28 7.47 3.48
N ARG A 39 -2.91 8.16 4.44
CA ARG A 39 -2.71 9.59 4.64
C ARG A 39 -1.25 9.96 4.92
N CYS A 40 -0.56 9.17 5.75
CA CYS A 40 0.86 9.38 6.03
C CYS A 40 1.71 9.18 4.78
N ILE A 41 1.46 8.12 4.00
CA ILE A 41 2.22 7.81 2.78
C ILE A 41 1.99 8.87 1.69
N LEU A 42 0.74 9.22 1.42
CA LEU A 42 0.37 10.16 0.34
C LEU A 42 0.37 11.63 0.79
N GLN A 43 0.60 11.91 2.07
CA GLN A 43 0.51 13.25 2.65
C GLN A 43 -0.83 13.95 2.35
N ASN A 44 -1.89 13.16 2.22
CA ASN A 44 -3.24 13.62 1.93
C ASN A 44 -4.15 13.47 3.16
N HIS A 45 -4.34 14.56 3.89
CA HIS A 45 -5.12 14.56 5.13
C HIS A 45 -6.64 14.48 4.92
N ASP A 46 -7.12 14.75 3.72
CA ASP A 46 -8.56 14.74 3.39
C ASP A 46 -9.04 13.37 2.89
N LEU A 47 -8.12 12.46 2.59
CA LEU A 47 -8.44 11.09 2.15
C LEU A 47 -9.30 10.38 3.20
N LYS A 48 -10.34 9.67 2.73
CA LYS A 48 -11.23 8.88 3.58
C LYS A 48 -11.42 7.48 3.01
N VAL A 49 -10.99 6.48 3.75
CA VAL A 49 -11.17 5.08 3.38
C VAL A 49 -12.61 4.64 3.61
N LEU A 50 -13.23 4.08 2.58
CA LEU A 50 -14.58 3.51 2.63
C LEU A 50 -14.59 2.04 2.96
N LYS A 51 -13.65 1.29 2.40
CA LYS A 51 -13.65 -0.16 2.45
C LYS A 51 -12.23 -0.70 2.56
N VAL A 52 -12.09 -1.76 3.36
CA VAL A 52 -10.84 -2.52 3.47
C VAL A 52 -11.17 -4.01 3.39
N GLU A 53 -10.40 -4.75 2.63
CA GLU A 53 -10.43 -6.20 2.55
C GLU A 53 -9.00 -6.72 2.77
N SER A 54 -8.80 -7.68 3.68
CA SER A 54 -7.49 -8.35 3.83
C SER A 54 -7.50 -9.68 3.11
N GLN A 55 -6.32 -10.12 2.69
CA GLN A 55 -6.10 -11.39 1.99
C GLN A 55 -7.04 -11.57 0.80
N LYS A 56 -7.18 -10.48 0.02
CA LYS A 56 -8.04 -10.46 -1.15
C LYS A 56 -7.43 -11.27 -2.28
N GLU A 57 -8.06 -12.38 -2.66
CA GLU A 57 -7.65 -13.14 -3.84
C GLU A 57 -8.16 -12.46 -5.11
N LEU A 58 -7.24 -12.11 -6.01
CA LEU A 58 -7.51 -11.70 -7.38
C LEU A 58 -7.21 -12.86 -8.30
N LYS A 59 -8.26 -13.44 -8.86
CA LYS A 59 -8.15 -14.63 -9.73
C LYS A 59 -7.74 -14.23 -11.13
N ASN A 60 -6.73 -14.92 -11.65
CA ASN A 60 -6.41 -14.89 -13.07
C ASN A 60 -6.77 -16.23 -13.70
N LEU A 61 -7.72 -16.23 -14.62
CA LEU A 61 -8.22 -17.46 -15.28
C LEU A 61 -7.17 -18.13 -16.17
N HIS A 62 -6.17 -17.39 -16.65
CA HIS A 62 -5.17 -17.85 -17.60
C HIS A 62 -3.74 -17.82 -17.07
N GLY A 63 -3.54 -17.41 -15.81
CA GLY A 63 -2.22 -17.22 -15.26
C GLY A 63 -2.20 -17.31 -13.73
N ARG A 64 -1.16 -16.70 -13.15
CA ARG A 64 -0.97 -16.68 -11.70
C ARG A 64 -1.97 -15.74 -11.03
N SER A 65 -2.81 -16.25 -10.14
CA SER A 65 -3.59 -15.43 -9.20
C SER A 65 -2.68 -14.79 -8.16
N VAL A 66 -3.11 -13.70 -7.56
CA VAL A 66 -2.43 -13.07 -6.41
C VAL A 66 -3.38 -13.00 -5.23
N VAL A 67 -2.80 -12.96 -4.04
CA VAL A 67 -3.51 -12.61 -2.81
C VAL A 67 -2.90 -11.30 -2.33
N LEU A 68 -3.70 -10.24 -2.32
CA LEU A 68 -3.30 -8.93 -1.81
C LEU A 68 -3.38 -8.96 -0.29
N ASP A 69 -2.35 -8.43 0.39
CA ASP A 69 -2.37 -8.38 1.85
C ASP A 69 -3.52 -7.50 2.33
N ILE A 70 -3.64 -6.29 1.79
CA ILE A 70 -4.73 -5.35 2.06
C ILE A 70 -5.15 -4.66 0.76
N LEU A 71 -6.43 -4.73 0.45
CA LEU A 71 -7.07 -3.94 -0.59
C LEU A 71 -7.98 -2.91 0.05
N ALA A 72 -7.74 -1.63 -0.19
CA ALA A 72 -8.58 -0.54 0.27
C ALA A 72 -9.15 0.26 -0.90
N ALA A 73 -10.28 0.94 -0.64
CA ALA A 73 -10.85 1.94 -1.54
C ALA A 73 -11.30 3.15 -0.75
N ASP A 74 -11.13 4.34 -1.31
CA ASP A 74 -11.50 5.60 -0.69
C ASP A 74 -12.80 6.20 -1.24
N THR A 75 -13.18 7.37 -0.71
CA THR A 75 -14.38 8.10 -1.15
C THR A 75 -14.27 8.73 -2.53
N ALA A 76 -13.06 8.91 -3.06
CA ALA A 76 -12.82 9.39 -4.41
C ALA A 76 -12.92 8.27 -5.46
N GLY A 77 -12.93 7.01 -5.01
CA GLY A 77 -12.94 5.84 -5.89
C GLY A 77 -11.56 5.32 -6.23
N THR A 78 -10.51 5.83 -5.58
CA THR A 78 -9.12 5.36 -5.71
C THR A 78 -8.93 4.03 -4.99
N TYR A 79 -8.15 3.13 -5.55
CA TYR A 79 -7.84 1.81 -4.98
C TYR A 79 -6.40 1.71 -4.53
N TYR A 80 -6.19 0.98 -3.44
CA TYR A 80 -4.89 0.82 -2.78
C TYR A 80 -4.62 -0.66 -2.51
N ASP A 81 -3.61 -1.23 -3.16
CA ASP A 81 -3.01 -2.52 -2.81
C ASP A 81 -1.82 -2.27 -1.89
N ILE A 82 -1.93 -2.67 -0.62
CA ILE A 82 -0.88 -2.48 0.38
C ILE A 82 -0.29 -3.84 0.74
N GLU A 83 0.98 -4.01 0.42
CA GLU A 83 1.76 -5.23 0.58
C GLU A 83 2.86 -5.04 1.61
N VAL A 84 2.98 -5.96 2.57
CA VAL A 84 4.08 -5.93 3.53
C VAL A 84 5.06 -7.05 3.23
N GLN A 85 6.32 -6.68 2.99
CA GLN A 85 7.34 -7.62 2.53
C GLN A 85 8.57 -7.62 3.43
N ARG A 86 8.79 -8.74 4.12
CA ARG A 86 9.96 -8.95 5.00
C ARG A 86 11.22 -9.35 4.25
N ALA A 87 11.08 -9.75 2.99
CA ALA A 87 12.19 -10.18 2.15
C ALA A 87 12.09 -9.54 0.77
N ASP A 88 13.21 -9.03 0.25
CA ASP A 88 13.28 -8.29 -1.01
C ASP A 88 12.68 -9.03 -2.24
N PRO A 89 12.82 -10.36 -2.40
CA PRO A 89 12.17 -11.06 -3.50
C PRO A 89 10.64 -10.89 -3.54
N GLY A 90 10.03 -10.65 -2.38
CA GLY A 90 8.60 -10.36 -2.26
C GLY A 90 8.19 -9.00 -2.81
N ALA A 91 9.11 -8.04 -2.88
CA ALA A 91 8.89 -6.68 -3.38
C ALA A 91 9.46 -6.44 -4.79
N ALA A 92 9.67 -7.49 -5.57
CA ALA A 92 10.27 -7.35 -6.90
C ALA A 92 9.43 -6.43 -7.82
N PRO A 93 10.05 -5.52 -8.62
CA PRO A 93 9.33 -4.58 -9.49
C PRO A 93 8.36 -5.26 -10.46
N LYS A 94 8.70 -6.47 -10.93
CA LYS A 94 7.79 -7.25 -11.78
C LYS A 94 6.55 -7.74 -11.04
N ARG A 95 6.65 -7.97 -9.72
CA ARG A 95 5.47 -8.28 -8.89
C ARG A 95 4.58 -7.05 -8.72
N ALA A 96 5.17 -5.88 -8.45
CA ALA A 96 4.42 -4.63 -8.36
C ALA A 96 3.60 -4.39 -9.64
N ARG A 97 4.26 -4.43 -10.81
CA ARG A 97 3.59 -4.33 -12.11
C ARG A 97 2.49 -5.38 -12.30
N TYR A 98 2.71 -6.61 -11.85
CA TYR A 98 1.73 -7.69 -12.02
C TYR A 98 0.52 -7.50 -11.11
N ASN A 99 0.75 -7.10 -9.86
CA ASN A 99 -0.33 -6.76 -8.92
C ASN A 99 -1.18 -5.62 -9.48
N SER A 100 -0.56 -4.55 -9.98
CA SER A 100 -1.24 -3.43 -10.62
C SER A 100 -2.14 -3.88 -11.78
N SER A 101 -1.63 -4.69 -12.69
CA SER A 101 -2.41 -5.19 -13.84
C SER A 101 -3.61 -6.05 -13.41
N LEU A 102 -3.49 -6.82 -12.33
CA LEU A 102 -4.59 -7.62 -11.80
C LEU A 102 -5.57 -6.76 -11.01
N LEU A 103 -5.10 -5.71 -10.33
CA LEU A 103 -5.93 -4.73 -9.66
C LEU A 103 -6.82 -4.03 -10.69
N ASP A 104 -6.26 -3.49 -11.76
CA ASP A 104 -7.01 -2.87 -12.86
C ASP A 104 -8.05 -3.82 -13.45
N SER A 105 -7.66 -5.07 -13.71
CA SER A 105 -8.60 -6.09 -14.19
C SER A 105 -9.74 -6.39 -13.22
N TYR A 106 -9.48 -6.28 -11.92
CA TYR A 106 -10.47 -6.54 -10.87
C TYR A 106 -11.44 -5.37 -10.67
N ILE A 107 -10.93 -4.13 -10.72
CA ILE A 107 -11.73 -2.92 -10.46
C ILE A 107 -12.52 -2.45 -11.68
N SER A 108 -12.02 -2.74 -12.89
CA SER A 108 -12.69 -2.35 -14.14
C SER A 108 -14.06 -3.03 -14.30
N LYS A 109 -14.99 -2.31 -14.91
CA LYS A 109 -16.35 -2.80 -15.18
C LYS A 109 -16.51 -3.16 -16.65
N GLU A 110 -17.40 -4.10 -16.92
CA GLU A 110 -17.74 -4.45 -18.31
C GLU A 110 -18.23 -3.21 -19.08
N LYS A 111 -17.61 -2.94 -20.24
CA LYS A 111 -17.88 -1.78 -21.12
C LYS A 111 -17.51 -0.42 -20.53
N GLU A 112 -16.74 -0.37 -19.46
CA GLU A 112 -16.15 0.87 -18.97
C GLU A 112 -15.17 1.42 -20.02
N ARG A 113 -15.14 2.75 -20.20
CA ARG A 113 -14.13 3.35 -21.07
C ARG A 113 -12.80 3.39 -20.35
N TYR A 114 -11.70 3.30 -21.08
CA TYR A 114 -10.36 3.33 -20.46
C TYR A 114 -10.08 4.65 -19.73
N GLU A 115 -10.65 5.76 -20.19
CA GLU A 115 -10.51 7.07 -19.55
C GLU A 115 -11.22 7.16 -18.18
N ASP A 116 -12.15 6.23 -17.90
CA ASP A 116 -12.91 6.17 -16.66
C ASP A 116 -12.32 5.15 -15.66
N LEU A 117 -11.17 4.49 -15.99
CA LEU A 117 -10.48 3.60 -15.06
C LEU A 117 -10.09 4.36 -13.80
N ALA A 118 -10.29 3.71 -12.65
CA ALA A 118 -9.99 4.32 -11.37
C ALA A 118 -8.48 4.49 -11.17
N GLU A 119 -8.09 5.53 -10.47
CA GLU A 119 -6.73 5.69 -9.97
C GLU A 119 -6.37 4.55 -9.04
N SER A 120 -5.15 4.05 -9.14
CA SER A 120 -4.69 2.90 -8.37
C SER A 120 -3.27 3.06 -7.83
N TYR A 121 -3.07 2.55 -6.62
CA TYR A 121 -1.77 2.54 -5.93
C TYR A 121 -1.40 1.11 -5.55
N VAL A 122 -0.17 0.71 -5.87
CA VAL A 122 0.46 -0.49 -5.32
C VAL A 122 1.57 -0.05 -4.37
N ILE A 123 1.38 -0.29 -3.07
CA ILE A 123 2.25 0.20 -2.01
C ILE A 123 2.95 -0.99 -1.36
N PHE A 124 4.27 -1.08 -1.53
CA PHE A 124 5.10 -2.04 -0.81
C PHE A 124 5.72 -1.40 0.41
N ILE A 125 5.43 -1.94 1.60
CA ILE A 125 6.14 -1.61 2.83
C ILE A 125 7.19 -2.70 3.03
N THR A 126 8.46 -2.36 2.86
CA THR A 126 9.57 -3.32 2.86
C THR A 126 10.35 -3.26 4.17
N GLU A 127 10.76 -4.41 4.72
CA GLU A 127 11.60 -4.43 5.93
C GLU A 127 12.98 -3.83 5.67
N ASN A 128 13.52 -4.04 4.46
CA ASN A 128 14.80 -3.46 4.03
C ASN A 128 14.55 -2.21 3.17
N ASP A 129 15.59 -1.36 3.07
CA ASP A 129 15.62 -0.32 2.05
C ASP A 129 15.85 -0.98 0.68
N TYR A 130 14.76 -1.23 -0.05
CA TYR A 130 14.79 -2.02 -1.29
C TYR A 130 15.76 -1.46 -2.34
N PHE A 131 15.86 -0.13 -2.46
CA PHE A 131 16.72 0.53 -3.44
C PHE A 131 18.08 0.97 -2.85
N GLY A 132 18.23 1.00 -1.51
CA GLY A 132 19.48 1.30 -0.81
C GLY A 132 19.89 2.78 -0.79
N GLU A 133 19.02 3.69 -1.23
CA GLU A 133 19.30 5.13 -1.33
C GLU A 133 18.91 5.93 -0.08
N LYS A 134 18.39 5.26 0.96
CA LYS A 134 18.04 5.82 2.28
C LYS A 134 16.92 6.85 2.29
N PHE A 135 16.13 6.93 1.23
CA PHE A 135 14.92 7.74 1.24
C PHE A 135 13.81 7.09 2.08
N PRO A 136 12.89 7.87 2.65
CA PRO A 136 11.74 7.34 3.39
C PRO A 136 10.81 6.52 2.48
N MET A 137 10.65 6.98 1.24
CA MET A 137 9.81 6.36 0.22
C MET A 137 10.40 6.57 -1.17
N TYR A 138 9.99 5.70 -2.09
CA TYR A 138 10.33 5.77 -3.51
C TYR A 138 9.04 5.72 -4.32
N HIS A 139 8.81 6.75 -5.12
CA HIS A 139 7.69 6.83 -6.04
C HIS A 139 8.15 6.39 -7.42
N ILE A 140 7.45 5.43 -7.99
CA ILE A 140 7.77 4.88 -9.31
C ILE A 140 6.62 5.24 -10.24
N GLU A 141 6.95 6.05 -11.25
CA GLU A 141 6.03 6.57 -12.25
C GLU A 141 6.53 6.22 -13.65
N ARG A 142 5.63 6.16 -14.61
CA ARG A 142 6.01 6.04 -16.03
C ARG A 142 6.37 7.41 -16.58
N VAL A 143 7.39 7.44 -17.43
CA VAL A 143 7.93 8.68 -18.02
C VAL A 143 7.99 8.51 -19.53
N ILE A 144 7.61 9.55 -20.25
CA ILE A 144 7.83 9.66 -21.70
C ILE A 144 9.32 9.97 -21.90
N GLN A 145 10.08 9.02 -22.43
CA GLN A 145 11.55 9.12 -22.51
C GLN A 145 12.04 10.32 -23.33
N GLU A 146 11.29 10.69 -24.38
CA GLU A 146 11.67 11.77 -25.29
C GLU A 146 11.50 13.16 -24.67
N THR A 147 10.58 13.34 -23.74
CA THR A 147 10.28 14.64 -23.12
C THR A 147 10.70 14.74 -21.66
N GLY A 148 10.81 13.61 -20.96
CA GLY A 148 11.02 13.55 -19.52
C GLY A 148 9.77 13.83 -18.69
N GLU A 149 8.62 14.01 -19.33
CA GLU A 149 7.35 14.25 -18.67
C GLU A 149 6.73 12.94 -18.15
N LEU A 150 5.89 13.04 -17.12
CA LEU A 150 5.11 11.89 -16.64
C LEU A 150 4.12 11.44 -17.71
N PHE A 151 3.89 10.13 -17.78
CA PHE A 151 2.89 9.55 -18.68
C PHE A 151 1.47 9.79 -18.16
N ASP A 152 1.31 10.00 -16.85
CA ASP A 152 0.08 10.44 -16.17
C ASP A 152 -1.11 9.51 -16.43
N ASP A 153 -0.91 8.22 -16.20
CA ASP A 153 -1.91 7.17 -16.43
C ASP A 153 -2.66 6.75 -15.16
N ASN A 154 -2.50 7.51 -14.06
CA ASN A 154 -3.16 7.29 -12.77
C ASN A 154 -2.87 5.91 -12.14
N GLU A 155 -1.75 5.27 -12.52
CA GLU A 155 -1.23 4.08 -11.86
C GLU A 155 0.09 4.40 -11.17
N HIS A 156 0.13 4.19 -9.86
CA HIS A 156 1.23 4.57 -8.98
C HIS A 156 1.81 3.38 -8.24
N ILE A 157 3.14 3.29 -8.17
CA ILE A 157 3.81 2.29 -7.34
C ILE A 157 4.68 3.01 -6.31
N ILE A 158 4.53 2.67 -5.03
CA ILE A 158 5.28 3.26 -3.94
C ILE A 158 5.99 2.16 -3.14
N TYR A 159 7.27 2.40 -2.84
CA TYR A 159 8.01 1.58 -1.89
C TYR A 159 8.30 2.40 -0.64
N VAL A 160 7.83 1.92 0.51
CA VAL A 160 8.07 2.55 1.81
C VAL A 160 9.21 1.81 2.51
N ASN A 161 10.24 2.53 2.90
CA ASN A 161 11.44 2.00 3.51
C ASN A 161 11.24 1.73 5.01
N GLY A 162 11.07 0.46 5.41
CA GLY A 162 10.88 0.06 6.81
C GLY A 162 12.12 0.22 7.69
N GLN A 163 13.28 0.57 7.14
CA GLN A 163 14.48 0.94 7.91
C GLN A 163 14.59 2.44 8.17
N TYR A 164 13.75 3.25 7.55
CA TYR A 164 13.79 4.69 7.76
C TYR A 164 13.43 5.06 9.20
N ARG A 165 14.17 6.02 9.79
CA ARG A 165 14.02 6.50 11.17
C ARG A 165 14.18 8.02 11.24
N GLY A 166 13.57 8.74 10.30
CA GLY A 166 13.53 10.19 10.31
C GLY A 166 12.55 10.75 11.33
N GLU A 167 12.65 12.04 11.62
CA GLU A 167 11.74 12.77 12.50
C GLU A 167 10.56 13.34 11.69
N ASP A 168 9.80 12.45 11.04
CA ASP A 168 8.63 12.77 10.23
C ASP A 168 7.56 11.67 10.36
N SER A 169 6.40 11.88 9.71
CA SER A 169 5.27 10.94 9.80
C SER A 169 5.60 9.53 9.31
N ILE A 170 6.56 9.36 8.42
CA ILE A 170 7.00 8.03 7.95
C ILE A 170 7.93 7.38 8.98
N GLY A 171 8.86 8.15 9.57
CA GLY A 171 9.73 7.65 10.64
C GLY A 171 8.95 7.26 11.88
N ASP A 172 7.89 8.01 12.22
CA ASP A 172 6.98 7.69 13.33
C ASP A 172 6.15 6.43 13.06
N LEU A 173 5.86 6.13 11.79
CA LEU A 173 5.10 4.96 11.35
C LEU A 173 5.95 3.68 11.38
N MET A 174 7.28 3.76 11.10
CA MET A 174 8.22 2.63 10.98
C MET A 174 8.92 2.30 12.30
#